data_d5ed3190d1a3c33d23507cc4b4fb7774
#
_entry.id   d5ed3190d1a3c33d23507cc4b4fb7774
#
_cell.length_a   1.000
_cell.length_b   1.000
_cell.length_c   1.000
_cell.angle_alpha   90.00
_cell.angle_beta   90.00
_cell.angle_gamma   90.00
#
_symmetry.space_group_name_H-M   'P 1'
#
loop_
_entity.id
_entity.type
_entity.pdbx_description
1 polymer ?
#
loop_
_entity_poly.entity_id
_entity_poly.type
_entity_poly.pdbx_seq_one_letter_code
_entity_poly.pdbx_strand_id
1 'polypeptide(L)'
;MEIFDYDNILLLPRKCRVESRSECDAGVELGGRKFRLPVVPANMKTVVNEEICAWMAQNGYFYVMHRFDLDNVKFVRDMHAKGLFASISLGVKAPDYDTVNQLVAEGLTPEYITIDIAHGHADSVKKMIHTLKEKLPKSFIIAGNVGTPEAIIDLENWGADATKVGIGPGKVCITKLKT
;
A
#
# COMPACT_ATOMS: atom_id res chain seq x y z
N MET A 1 -2.85 14.51 -25.92
CA MET A 1 -2.63 14.33 -24.46
C MET A 1 -1.25 14.88 -24.15
N GLU A 2 -1.15 15.85 -23.25
CA GLU A 2 0.15 16.33 -22.77
C GLU A 2 0.67 15.31 -21.73
N ILE A 3 1.93 14.91 -21.91
CA ILE A 3 2.62 13.99 -20.99
C ILE A 3 3.66 14.82 -20.25
N PHE A 4 3.60 14.82 -18.93
CA PHE A 4 4.56 15.52 -18.08
C PHE A 4 4.97 14.64 -16.90
N ASP A 5 6.17 14.88 -16.38
CA ASP A 5 6.74 14.25 -15.20
C ASP A 5 6.74 15.24 -14.03
N TYR A 6 7.06 14.80 -12.84
CA TYR A 6 7.17 15.66 -11.65
C TYR A 6 8.11 16.86 -11.85
N ASP A 7 9.14 16.73 -12.69
CA ASP A 7 10.05 17.83 -13.04
C ASP A 7 9.39 18.94 -13.87
N ASN A 8 8.24 18.66 -14.47
CA ASN A 8 7.52 19.59 -15.35
C ASN A 8 6.34 20.28 -14.66
N ILE A 9 6.11 20.01 -13.38
CA ILE A 9 5.00 20.58 -12.62
C ILE A 9 5.49 21.33 -11.39
N LEU A 10 4.77 22.39 -11.04
CA LEU A 10 4.98 23.16 -9.82
C LEU A 10 3.67 23.32 -9.06
N LEU A 11 3.77 23.38 -7.75
CA LEU A 11 2.61 23.72 -6.91
C LEU A 11 2.28 25.20 -7.08
N LEU A 12 1.02 25.50 -7.38
CA LEU A 12 0.54 26.88 -7.41
C LEU A 12 0.51 27.45 -5.98
N PRO A 13 1.21 28.55 -5.71
CA PRO A 13 1.20 29.16 -4.39
C PRO A 13 -0.19 29.69 -4.05
N ARG A 14 -0.60 29.53 -2.82
CA ARG A 14 -1.87 30.06 -2.30
C ARG A 14 -1.61 30.98 -1.10
N LYS A 15 -2.59 31.82 -0.76
CA LYS A 15 -2.50 32.68 0.42
C LYS A 15 -2.22 31.85 1.66
N CYS A 16 -1.11 32.14 2.33
CA CYS A 16 -0.77 31.54 3.63
C CYS A 16 -1.70 32.09 4.72
N ARG A 17 -2.14 31.19 5.63
CA ARG A 17 -3.02 31.51 6.76
C ARG A 17 -2.39 31.20 8.12
N VAL A 18 -1.17 30.66 8.12
CA VAL A 18 -0.43 30.25 9.31
C VAL A 18 0.80 31.14 9.47
N GLU A 19 1.19 31.43 10.69
CA GLU A 19 2.39 32.22 11.00
C GLU A 19 3.65 31.34 11.03
N SER A 20 3.50 30.08 11.45
CA SER A 20 4.58 29.12 11.55
C SER A 20 4.25 27.77 10.89
N ARG A 21 5.25 27.11 10.32
CA ARG A 21 5.11 25.74 9.80
C ARG A 21 4.71 24.74 10.91
N SER A 22 5.04 25.02 12.15
CA SER A 22 4.69 24.18 13.31
C SER A 22 3.17 24.11 13.58
N GLU A 23 2.39 25.05 13.04
CA GLU A 23 0.93 25.06 13.14
C GLU A 23 0.26 24.11 12.13
N CYS A 24 1.03 23.60 11.16
CA CYS A 24 0.50 22.72 10.13
C CYS A 24 0.46 21.27 10.63
N ASP A 25 -0.73 20.65 10.61
CA ASP A 25 -0.88 19.20 10.76
C ASP A 25 -0.70 18.52 9.39
N ALA A 26 0.37 17.76 9.23
CA ALA A 26 0.63 16.97 8.03
C ALA A 26 0.11 15.53 8.16
N GLY A 27 -0.61 15.21 9.24
CA GLY A 27 -1.18 13.89 9.48
C GLY A 27 -2.21 13.50 8.43
N VAL A 28 -2.33 12.21 8.19
CA VAL A 28 -3.31 11.60 7.26
C VAL A 28 -4.02 10.46 7.95
N GLU A 29 -5.31 10.29 7.64
CA GLU A 29 -6.08 9.14 8.08
C GLU A 29 -6.18 8.12 6.95
N LEU A 30 -5.92 6.85 7.26
CA LEU A 30 -6.06 5.74 6.34
C LEU A 30 -6.64 4.54 7.11
N GLY A 31 -7.77 4.01 6.64
CA GLY A 31 -8.41 2.84 7.26
C GLY A 31 -8.77 3.05 8.74
N GLY A 32 -9.21 4.25 9.13
CA GLY A 32 -9.56 4.58 10.51
C GLY A 32 -8.36 4.79 11.46
N ARG A 33 -7.13 4.77 10.95
CA ARG A 33 -5.90 5.05 11.73
C ARG A 33 -5.24 6.33 11.24
N LYS A 34 -4.86 7.21 12.18
CA LYS A 34 -4.11 8.43 11.88
C LYS A 34 -2.62 8.13 11.83
N PHE A 35 -1.95 8.64 10.79
CA PHE A 35 -0.51 8.59 10.59
C PHE A 35 0.08 10.00 10.58
N ARG A 36 1.34 10.13 11.00
CA ARG A 36 1.99 11.44 11.20
C ARG A 36 2.27 12.18 9.89
N LEU A 37 2.51 11.46 8.80
CA LEU A 37 2.84 12.03 7.49
C LEU A 37 2.15 11.24 6.38
N PRO A 38 1.77 11.89 5.25
CA PRO A 38 1.25 11.24 4.06
C PRO A 38 2.39 10.69 3.17
N VAL A 39 3.37 10.04 3.77
CA VAL A 39 4.56 9.50 3.09
C VAL A 39 4.68 8.02 3.40
N VAL A 40 4.82 7.22 2.36
CA VAL A 40 4.97 5.77 2.44
C VAL A 40 6.25 5.37 1.73
N PRO A 41 7.19 4.67 2.40
CA PRO A 41 8.37 4.15 1.72
C PRO A 41 7.95 3.11 0.67
N ALA A 42 8.68 3.05 -0.44
CA ALA A 42 8.45 2.02 -1.44
C ALA A 42 8.59 0.62 -0.81
N ASN A 43 7.64 -0.26 -1.08
CA ASN A 43 7.62 -1.62 -0.56
C ASN A 43 8.61 -2.54 -1.32
N MET A 44 9.86 -2.13 -1.31
CA MET A 44 10.98 -2.81 -1.97
C MET A 44 11.93 -3.41 -0.93
N LYS A 45 12.46 -4.61 -1.22
CA LYS A 45 13.43 -5.31 -0.35
C LYS A 45 14.67 -4.47 0.00
N THR A 46 15.04 -3.52 -0.85
CA THR A 46 16.17 -2.61 -0.64
C THR A 46 15.81 -1.35 0.14
N VAL A 47 14.52 -1.12 0.47
CA VAL A 47 14.02 0.10 1.12
C VAL A 47 13.46 -0.21 2.51
N VAL A 48 12.72 -1.30 2.66
CA VAL A 48 12.08 -1.68 3.92
C VAL A 48 12.48 -3.10 4.32
N ASN A 49 12.51 -3.34 5.62
CA ASN A 49 12.67 -4.65 6.25
C ASN A 49 11.84 -4.70 7.54
N GLU A 50 11.86 -5.82 8.25
CA GLU A 50 11.07 -6.04 9.46
C GLU A 50 11.38 -5.01 10.56
N GLU A 51 12.64 -4.64 10.74
CA GLU A 51 13.09 -3.67 11.75
C GLU A 51 12.58 -2.26 11.43
N ILE A 52 12.76 -1.81 10.18
CA ILE A 52 12.28 -0.50 9.71
C ILE A 52 10.75 -0.43 9.83
N CYS A 53 10.04 -1.47 9.40
CA CYS A 53 8.57 -1.50 9.49
C CYS A 53 8.08 -1.46 10.94
N ALA A 54 8.73 -2.18 11.85
CA ALA A 54 8.40 -2.14 13.27
C ALA A 54 8.66 -0.73 13.85
N TRP A 55 9.78 -0.12 13.53
CA TRP A 55 10.09 1.26 13.94
C TRP A 55 9.05 2.26 13.41
N MET A 56 8.65 2.14 12.15
CA MET A 56 7.63 3.01 11.56
C MET A 56 6.29 2.86 12.27
N ALA A 57 5.86 1.62 12.52
CA ALA A 57 4.63 1.36 13.26
C ALA A 57 4.64 1.97 14.67
N GLN A 58 5.75 1.82 15.41
CA GLN A 58 5.94 2.38 16.75
C GLN A 58 5.87 3.91 16.77
N ASN A 59 6.32 4.55 15.69
CA ASN A 59 6.40 6.00 15.59
C ASN A 59 5.20 6.64 14.84
N GLY A 60 4.17 5.86 14.52
CA GLY A 60 2.94 6.35 13.89
C GLY A 60 3.10 6.70 12.42
N TYR A 61 4.00 6.03 11.71
CA TYR A 61 4.15 6.14 10.27
C TYR A 61 3.54 4.94 9.56
N PHE A 62 2.93 5.19 8.40
CA PHE A 62 2.44 4.12 7.54
C PHE A 62 3.59 3.49 6.75
N TYR A 63 3.53 2.19 6.60
CA TYR A 63 4.46 1.40 5.80
C TYR A 63 3.72 0.29 5.07
N VAL A 64 4.35 -0.26 4.06
CA VAL A 64 3.94 -1.51 3.42
C VAL A 64 5.16 -2.43 3.38
N MET A 65 5.09 -3.59 4.00
CA MET A 65 6.16 -4.59 3.94
C MET A 65 6.21 -5.22 2.55
N HIS A 66 7.41 -5.41 2.01
CA HIS A 66 7.60 -6.08 0.72
C HIS A 66 7.22 -7.58 0.79
N ARG A 67 7.01 -8.21 -0.36
CA ARG A 67 6.59 -9.62 -0.47
C ARG A 67 7.68 -10.57 -0.98
N PHE A 68 8.91 -10.11 -1.12
CA PHE A 68 10.00 -10.87 -1.74
C PHE A 68 10.88 -11.55 -0.69
N ASP A 69 11.07 -12.88 -0.82
CA ASP A 69 11.89 -13.70 0.08
C ASP A 69 11.57 -13.47 1.57
N LEU A 70 10.29 -13.37 1.89
CA LEU A 70 9.79 -13.08 3.23
C LEU A 70 8.61 -13.99 3.58
N ASP A 71 8.59 -14.46 4.82
CA ASP A 71 7.41 -15.10 5.42
C ASP A 71 6.47 -14.01 5.98
N ASN A 72 5.49 -13.62 5.18
CA ASN A 72 4.50 -12.63 5.55
C ASN A 72 3.65 -13.06 6.75
N VAL A 73 3.38 -14.35 6.92
CA VAL A 73 2.60 -14.86 8.06
C VAL A 73 3.37 -14.67 9.35
N LYS A 74 4.65 -15.07 9.35
CA LYS A 74 5.55 -14.82 10.48
C LYS A 74 5.66 -13.34 10.79
N PHE A 75 5.82 -12.48 9.78
CA PHE A 75 5.90 -11.04 9.97
C PHE A 75 4.64 -10.49 10.67
N VAL A 76 3.44 -10.85 10.22
CA VAL A 76 2.18 -10.43 10.85
C VAL A 76 2.12 -10.89 12.30
N ARG A 77 2.47 -12.15 12.58
CA ARG A 77 2.50 -12.71 13.94
C ARG A 77 3.45 -11.92 14.84
N ASP A 78 4.66 -11.63 14.36
CA ASP A 78 5.69 -10.90 15.12
C ASP A 78 5.27 -9.44 15.40
N MET A 79 4.59 -8.79 14.45
CA MET A 79 4.07 -7.43 14.66
C MET A 79 2.93 -7.42 15.70
N HIS A 80 1.98 -8.34 15.59
CA HIS A 80 0.90 -8.47 16.58
C HIS A 80 1.42 -8.83 17.98
N ALA A 81 2.44 -9.68 18.09
CA ALA A 81 3.09 -9.99 19.36
C ALA A 81 3.72 -8.76 20.05
N LYS A 82 4.11 -7.75 19.25
CA LYS A 82 4.63 -6.46 19.72
C LYS A 82 3.52 -5.42 19.98
N GLY A 83 2.25 -5.75 19.76
CA GLY A 83 1.13 -4.81 19.83
C GLY A 83 1.13 -3.77 18.70
N LEU A 84 1.78 -4.06 17.57
CA LEU A 84 1.91 -3.18 16.43
C LEU A 84 0.97 -3.63 15.29
N PHE A 85 0.51 -2.66 14.48
CA PHE A 85 -0.25 -2.99 13.28
C PHE A 85 0.65 -3.65 12.23
N ALA A 86 0.08 -4.58 11.48
CA ALA A 86 0.74 -5.24 10.37
C ALA A 86 0.20 -4.74 9.03
N SER A 87 1.11 -4.33 8.13
CA SER A 87 0.81 -3.95 6.76
C SER A 87 1.74 -4.74 5.83
N ILE A 88 1.15 -5.59 5.02
CA ILE A 88 1.87 -6.50 4.11
C ILE A 88 1.54 -6.21 2.65
N SER A 89 2.36 -6.72 1.74
CA SER A 89 2.02 -6.77 0.31
C SER A 89 1.90 -8.21 -0.17
N LEU A 90 1.00 -8.41 -1.14
CA LEU A 90 0.75 -9.68 -1.81
C LEU A 90 0.74 -9.46 -3.32
N GLY A 91 1.10 -10.50 -4.07
CA GLY A 91 0.83 -10.59 -5.50
C GLY A 91 -0.53 -11.23 -5.78
N VAL A 92 -0.64 -11.89 -6.95
CA VAL A 92 -1.89 -12.53 -7.42
C VAL A 92 -1.66 -13.98 -7.89
N LYS A 93 -0.55 -14.59 -7.46
CA LYS A 93 -0.19 -15.96 -7.85
C LYS A 93 -0.54 -16.95 -6.74
N ALA A 94 -0.43 -18.26 -7.03
CA ALA A 94 -0.76 -19.31 -6.07
C ALA A 94 -0.11 -19.13 -4.69
N PRO A 95 1.20 -18.82 -4.56
CA PRO A 95 1.81 -18.63 -3.24
C PRO A 95 1.18 -17.49 -2.42
N ASP A 96 0.65 -16.44 -3.09
CA ASP A 96 -0.02 -15.35 -2.40
C ASP A 96 -1.37 -15.81 -1.79
N TYR A 97 -2.11 -16.65 -2.52
CA TYR A 97 -3.33 -17.30 -2.00
C TYR A 97 -3.03 -18.26 -0.85
N ASP A 98 -1.91 -19.00 -0.91
CA ASP A 98 -1.47 -19.88 0.17
C ASP A 98 -1.16 -19.05 1.43
N THR A 99 -0.52 -17.89 1.29
CA THR A 99 -0.30 -16.94 2.39
C THR A 99 -1.63 -16.49 3.00
N VAL A 100 -2.62 -16.12 2.19
CA VAL A 100 -3.97 -15.75 2.68
C VAL A 100 -4.62 -16.91 3.46
N ASN A 101 -4.55 -18.12 2.91
CA ASN A 101 -5.12 -19.31 3.58
C ASN A 101 -4.44 -19.59 4.92
N GLN A 102 -3.13 -19.42 5.00
CA GLN A 102 -2.35 -19.63 6.22
C GLN A 102 -2.66 -18.55 7.27
N LEU A 103 -2.78 -17.26 6.88
CA LEU A 103 -3.22 -16.19 7.78
C LEU A 103 -4.58 -16.53 8.41
N VAL A 104 -5.53 -16.98 7.60
CA VAL A 104 -6.87 -17.41 8.08
C VAL A 104 -6.77 -18.59 9.03
N ALA A 105 -5.99 -19.61 8.67
CA ALA A 105 -5.83 -20.82 9.48
C ALA A 105 -5.22 -20.52 10.86
N GLU A 106 -4.34 -19.52 10.94
CA GLU A 106 -3.72 -19.08 12.20
C GLU A 106 -4.52 -17.99 12.94
N GLY A 107 -5.67 -17.56 12.39
CA GLY A 107 -6.48 -16.49 12.98
C GLY A 107 -5.80 -15.11 12.97
N LEU A 108 -4.84 -14.91 12.06
CA LEU A 108 -4.12 -13.65 11.89
C LEU A 108 -4.84 -12.76 10.88
N THR A 109 -5.03 -11.49 11.23
CA THR A 109 -5.65 -10.50 10.34
C THR A 109 -4.74 -9.28 10.29
N PRO A 110 -3.92 -9.11 9.22
CA PRO A 110 -3.17 -7.88 9.04
C PRO A 110 -4.13 -6.71 8.85
N GLU A 111 -3.83 -5.57 9.42
CA GLU A 111 -4.66 -4.37 9.33
C GLU A 111 -4.72 -3.83 7.90
N TYR A 112 -3.61 -3.95 7.15
CA TYR A 112 -3.52 -3.50 5.78
C TYR A 112 -2.91 -4.57 4.88
N ILE A 113 -3.53 -4.75 3.71
CA ILE A 113 -3.00 -5.63 2.65
C ILE A 113 -2.92 -4.84 1.36
N THR A 114 -1.72 -4.70 0.80
CA THR A 114 -1.50 -4.08 -0.50
C THR A 114 -1.34 -5.15 -1.56
N ILE A 115 -2.24 -5.19 -2.55
CA ILE A 115 -2.04 -5.97 -3.78
C ILE A 115 -1.07 -5.18 -4.64
N ASP A 116 0.14 -5.71 -4.84
CA ASP A 116 1.25 -5.00 -5.47
C ASP A 116 1.73 -5.74 -6.71
N ILE A 117 1.24 -5.31 -7.86
CA ILE A 117 1.66 -5.79 -9.18
C ILE A 117 1.84 -4.63 -10.16
N ALA A 118 2.68 -4.81 -11.18
CA ALA A 118 3.02 -3.75 -12.12
C ALA A 118 1.80 -3.22 -12.90
N HIS A 119 0.86 -4.12 -13.27
CA HIS A 119 -0.37 -3.78 -13.99
C HIS A 119 -1.58 -4.20 -13.16
N GLY A 120 -2.10 -3.28 -12.35
CA GLY A 120 -3.17 -3.54 -11.36
C GLY A 120 -4.57 -3.65 -11.97
N HIS A 121 -4.79 -3.14 -13.18
CA HIS A 121 -6.09 -3.23 -13.85
C HIS A 121 -6.23 -4.58 -14.57
N ALA A 122 -6.42 -5.66 -13.82
CA ALA A 122 -6.46 -7.02 -14.32
C ALA A 122 -7.43 -7.90 -13.53
N ASP A 123 -8.03 -8.89 -14.21
CA ASP A 123 -8.98 -9.86 -13.59
C ASP A 123 -8.36 -10.63 -12.43
N SER A 124 -7.05 -10.89 -12.47
CA SER A 124 -6.32 -11.52 -11.37
C SER A 124 -6.31 -10.68 -10.09
N VAL A 125 -6.26 -9.34 -10.23
CA VAL A 125 -6.38 -8.40 -9.10
C VAL A 125 -7.80 -8.40 -8.57
N LYS A 126 -8.82 -8.32 -9.45
CA LYS A 126 -10.23 -8.46 -9.08
C LYS A 126 -10.46 -9.70 -8.23
N LYS A 127 -9.96 -10.86 -8.70
CA LYS A 127 -10.09 -12.13 -7.98
C LYS A 127 -9.43 -12.09 -6.61
N MET A 128 -8.23 -11.49 -6.50
CA MET A 128 -7.53 -11.37 -5.22
C MET A 128 -8.30 -10.43 -4.27
N ILE A 129 -8.82 -9.28 -4.74
CA ILE A 129 -9.64 -8.38 -3.93
C ILE A 129 -10.85 -9.13 -3.35
N HIS A 130 -11.61 -9.87 -4.18
CA HIS A 130 -12.76 -10.64 -3.72
C HIS A 130 -12.36 -11.70 -2.68
N THR A 131 -11.25 -12.42 -2.92
CA THR A 131 -10.73 -13.42 -1.97
C THR A 131 -10.38 -12.79 -0.62
N LEU A 132 -9.74 -11.62 -0.63
CA LEU A 132 -9.37 -10.91 0.61
C LEU A 132 -10.60 -10.38 1.34
N LYS A 133 -11.57 -9.81 0.63
CA LYS A 133 -12.82 -9.34 1.24
C LYS A 133 -13.65 -10.48 1.86
N GLU A 134 -13.62 -11.66 1.26
CA GLU A 134 -14.28 -12.85 1.80
C GLU A 134 -13.56 -13.40 3.03
N LYS A 135 -12.23 -13.59 2.94
CA LYS A 135 -11.44 -14.33 3.93
C LYS A 135 -10.89 -13.46 5.06
N LEU A 136 -10.57 -12.20 4.78
CA LEU A 136 -9.99 -11.23 5.71
C LEU A 136 -10.78 -9.90 5.67
N PRO A 137 -12.10 -9.91 5.96
CA PRO A 137 -12.98 -8.76 5.77
C PRO A 137 -12.64 -7.55 6.64
N LYS A 138 -11.82 -7.71 7.66
CA LYS A 138 -11.37 -6.62 8.54
C LYS A 138 -10.11 -5.91 8.05
N SER A 139 -9.43 -6.49 7.06
CA SER A 139 -8.23 -5.87 6.48
C SER A 139 -8.63 -4.73 5.53
N PHE A 140 -7.90 -3.62 5.61
CA PHE A 140 -8.00 -2.52 4.65
C PHE A 140 -7.19 -2.88 3.40
N ILE A 141 -7.86 -2.96 2.25
CA ILE A 141 -7.27 -3.45 1.00
C ILE A 141 -6.86 -2.27 0.13
N ILE A 142 -5.58 -2.18 -0.15
CA ILE A 142 -5.00 -1.24 -1.12
C ILE A 142 -4.66 -2.01 -2.39
N ALA A 143 -5.15 -1.61 -3.55
CA ALA A 143 -4.89 -2.33 -4.79
C ALA A 143 -4.16 -1.46 -5.82
N GLY A 144 -3.19 -2.03 -6.51
CA GLY A 144 -2.42 -1.36 -7.56
C GLY A 144 -1.32 -2.23 -8.17
N ASN A 145 -0.49 -1.60 -9.04
CA ASN A 145 -0.52 -0.18 -9.40
C ASN A 145 -1.39 0.06 -10.62
N VAL A 146 -2.03 1.22 -10.67
CA VAL A 146 -2.89 1.64 -11.79
C VAL A 146 -2.51 3.05 -12.27
N GLY A 147 -2.86 3.39 -13.49
CA GLY A 147 -2.49 4.66 -14.11
C GLY A 147 -3.62 5.37 -14.87
N THR A 148 -4.87 4.89 -14.78
CA THR A 148 -6.01 5.47 -15.48
C THR A 148 -7.19 5.69 -14.54
N PRO A 149 -8.06 6.70 -14.79
CA PRO A 149 -9.27 6.90 -14.01
C PRO A 149 -10.21 5.70 -14.03
N GLU A 150 -10.35 5.02 -15.17
CA GLU A 150 -11.17 3.83 -15.33
C GLU A 150 -10.71 2.70 -14.41
N ALA A 151 -9.39 2.49 -14.32
CA ALA A 151 -8.82 1.48 -13.44
C ALA A 151 -9.12 1.78 -11.97
N ILE A 152 -9.07 3.05 -11.54
CA ILE A 152 -9.40 3.45 -10.17
C ILE A 152 -10.85 3.09 -9.86
N ILE A 153 -11.78 3.47 -10.75
CA ILE A 153 -13.22 3.19 -10.61
C ILE A 153 -13.47 1.67 -10.53
N ASP A 154 -12.82 0.91 -11.39
CA ASP A 154 -12.99 -0.54 -11.40
C ASP A 154 -12.45 -1.20 -10.13
N LEU A 155 -11.26 -0.81 -9.65
CA LEU A 155 -10.71 -1.35 -8.41
C LEU A 155 -11.61 -1.03 -7.20
N GLU A 156 -12.16 0.17 -7.13
CA GLU A 156 -13.13 0.56 -6.11
C GLU A 156 -14.40 -0.29 -6.20
N ASN A 157 -14.98 -0.45 -7.40
CA ASN A 157 -16.15 -1.31 -7.64
C ASN A 157 -15.89 -2.78 -7.32
N TRP A 158 -14.65 -3.27 -7.44
CA TRP A 158 -14.28 -4.63 -7.06
C TRP A 158 -14.10 -4.78 -5.53
N GLY A 159 -14.12 -3.67 -4.78
CA GLY A 159 -14.11 -3.67 -3.33
C GLY A 159 -12.76 -3.28 -2.70
N ALA A 160 -11.82 -2.70 -3.44
CA ALA A 160 -10.64 -2.10 -2.84
C ALA A 160 -11.03 -0.89 -1.98
N ASP A 161 -10.41 -0.74 -0.81
CA ASP A 161 -10.64 0.40 0.08
C ASP A 161 -9.80 1.62 -0.32
N ALA A 162 -8.70 1.39 -1.04
CA ALA A 162 -7.87 2.42 -1.63
C ALA A 162 -7.17 1.89 -2.88
N THR A 163 -6.73 2.82 -3.75
CA THR A 163 -5.98 2.50 -4.97
C THR A 163 -4.58 3.09 -4.91
N LYS A 164 -3.58 2.30 -5.33
CA LYS A 164 -2.19 2.75 -5.46
C LYS A 164 -1.98 3.20 -6.90
N VAL A 165 -1.96 4.52 -7.09
CA VAL A 165 -1.87 5.16 -8.41
C VAL A 165 -0.42 5.49 -8.74
N GLY A 166 -0.01 5.20 -9.99
CA GLY A 166 1.31 5.47 -10.52
C GLY A 166 2.05 4.21 -10.95
N ILE A 167 2.53 4.21 -12.20
CA ILE A 167 3.27 3.09 -12.78
C ILE A 167 4.69 3.56 -13.10
N GLY A 168 5.66 3.15 -12.26
CA GLY A 168 7.06 3.48 -12.43
C GLY A 168 7.35 4.98 -12.54
N PRO A 169 6.87 5.84 -11.60
CA PRO A 169 7.01 7.29 -11.71
C PRO A 169 8.45 7.80 -11.53
N GLY A 170 9.35 6.98 -10.98
CA GLY A 170 10.76 7.32 -10.83
C GLY A 170 11.49 7.41 -12.19
N LYS A 171 12.46 8.33 -12.32
CA LYS A 171 13.25 8.52 -13.56
C LYS A 171 13.93 7.25 -14.04
N VAL A 172 14.47 6.45 -13.12
CA VAL A 172 15.21 5.22 -13.44
C VAL A 172 14.32 3.97 -13.55
N CYS A 173 13.01 4.11 -13.30
CA CYS A 173 12.10 2.97 -13.34
C CYS A 173 11.73 2.60 -14.77
N ILE A 174 12.07 1.39 -15.19
CA ILE A 174 11.76 0.86 -16.52
C ILE A 174 10.37 0.22 -16.61
N THR A 175 9.68 0.03 -15.49
CA THR A 175 8.35 -0.59 -15.45
C THR A 175 7.37 0.16 -16.36
N LYS A 176 7.38 1.50 -16.33
CA LYS A 176 6.53 2.35 -17.18
C LYS A 176 6.74 2.18 -18.69
N LEU A 177 7.87 1.59 -19.09
CA LEU A 177 8.18 1.32 -20.49
C LEU A 177 7.76 -0.09 -20.94
N LYS A 178 7.41 -0.97 -19.98
CA LYS A 178 7.13 -2.39 -20.23
C LYS A 178 5.77 -2.86 -19.74
N THR A 179 5.03 -1.98 -19.07
CA THR A 179 3.67 -2.18 -18.61
C THR A 179 2.73 -1.36 -19.45
#